data_2340b18d1652a9525279c6987b27e79e
#
_entry.id   2340b18d1652a9525279c6987b27e79e
#
_cell.length_a   1.000
_cell.length_b   1.000
_cell.length_c   1.000
_cell.angle_alpha   90.00
_cell.angle_beta   90.00
_cell.angle_gamma   90.00
#
_symmetry.space_group_name_H-M   'P 1'
#
loop_
_entity.id
_entity.type
_entity.pdbx_description
1 polymer ?
#
loop_
_entity_poly.entity_id
_entity_poly.type
_entity_poly.pdbx_seq_one_letter_code
_entity_poly.pdbx_strand_id
1 'polypeptide(L)'
;SVRALARSARRIPIDRPKLEKMAGDALETATVKRALSGVDVVIQWLGVSAGPEVILKPTRFFSKATRVLVTAMEETDVKPLICVTGFGAGDSRGRGGFIYTLAFHLLLGRVYDDKDVQEWIVRRSKLDWVIVRPVILTDGPKTNAYRALVDPRDWSCGFVSRADVADFLVKQIDDDIFLHKTPVLTSSLPTLRSEPTRPPHRRAA
;
A
#
# COMPACT_ATOMS: atom_id res chain seq x y z
N SER A 1 8.18 20.05 3.98
CA SER A 1 9.44 19.27 3.95
C SER A 1 9.11 17.77 4.04
N VAL A 2 10.01 16.92 3.55
CA VAL A 2 9.88 15.45 3.58
C VAL A 2 11.11 14.86 4.27
N ARG A 3 10.89 13.97 5.23
CA ARG A 3 11.96 13.15 5.82
C ARG A 3 11.77 11.71 5.37
N ALA A 4 12.74 11.14 4.67
CA ALA A 4 12.70 9.79 4.16
C ALA A 4 13.54 8.86 5.07
N LEU A 5 12.88 8.05 5.91
CA LEU A 5 13.55 7.04 6.73
C LEU A 5 13.62 5.70 5.98
N ALA A 6 14.79 5.22 5.69
CA ALA A 6 15.03 3.89 5.14
C ALA A 6 16.47 3.44 5.41
N ARG A 7 16.74 2.13 5.45
CA ARG A 7 18.13 1.61 5.52
C ARG A 7 18.99 2.12 4.37
N SER A 8 18.40 2.27 3.19
CA SER A 8 19.06 2.75 1.97
C SER A 8 18.73 4.21 1.63
N ALA A 9 18.28 5.06 2.58
CA ALA A 9 17.85 6.41 2.31
C ALA A 9 18.90 7.24 1.54
N ARG A 10 20.19 7.03 1.83
CA ARG A 10 21.30 7.71 1.12
C ARG A 10 21.38 7.38 -0.38
N ARG A 11 20.76 6.27 -0.82
CA ARG A 11 20.74 5.84 -2.23
C ARG A 11 19.57 6.43 -3.01
N ILE A 12 18.68 7.21 -2.37
CA ILE A 12 17.60 7.90 -3.07
C ILE A 12 18.21 8.87 -4.08
N PRO A 13 17.96 8.70 -5.40
CA PRO A 13 18.65 9.46 -6.45
C PRO A 13 18.12 10.89 -6.64
N ILE A 14 17.30 11.37 -5.70
CA ILE A 14 16.69 12.69 -5.72
C ILE A 14 17.41 13.54 -4.69
N ASP A 15 17.84 14.74 -5.09
CA ASP A 15 18.40 15.73 -4.18
C ASP A 15 17.58 17.01 -4.25
N ARG A 16 16.96 17.39 -3.13
CA ARG A 16 16.11 18.57 -3.03
C ARG A 16 16.30 19.22 -1.65
N PRO A 17 16.29 20.57 -1.56
CA PRO A 17 16.52 21.27 -0.28
C PRO A 17 15.55 20.89 0.84
N LYS A 18 14.34 20.45 0.50
CA LYS A 18 13.29 20.07 1.45
C LYS A 18 13.19 18.54 1.67
N LEU A 19 14.18 17.76 1.18
CA LEU A 19 14.25 16.31 1.38
C LEU A 19 15.40 15.98 2.32
N GLU A 20 15.05 15.50 3.52
CA GLU A 20 16.00 14.91 4.47
C GLU A 20 16.07 13.39 4.28
N LYS A 21 17.26 12.86 4.01
CA LYS A 21 17.51 11.42 3.83
C LYS A 21 18.09 10.84 5.12
N MET A 22 17.26 10.17 5.91
CA MET A 22 17.64 9.57 7.18
C MET A 22 17.87 8.06 7.01
N ALA A 23 19.13 7.63 7.07
CA ALA A 23 19.46 6.22 7.07
C ALA A 23 19.17 5.61 8.45
N GLY A 24 18.37 4.53 8.50
CA GLY A 24 18.02 3.87 9.75
C GLY A 24 17.09 2.68 9.55
N ASP A 25 16.91 1.90 10.61
CA ASP A 25 16.03 0.74 10.62
C ASP A 25 14.66 1.08 11.21
N ALA A 26 13.60 0.77 10.46
CA ALA A 26 12.22 0.93 10.90
C ALA A 26 11.82 -0.02 12.05
N LEU A 27 12.64 -1.00 12.37
CA LEU A 27 12.47 -1.89 13.54
C LEU A 27 13.06 -1.31 14.82
N GLU A 28 13.79 -0.21 14.75
CA GLU A 28 14.50 0.39 15.86
C GLU A 28 13.73 1.59 16.41
N THR A 29 13.13 1.42 17.59
CA THR A 29 12.26 2.43 18.22
C THR A 29 12.93 3.81 18.35
N ALA A 30 14.19 3.87 18.78
CA ALA A 30 14.91 5.13 18.92
C ALA A 30 15.08 5.87 17.59
N THR A 31 15.35 5.12 16.51
CA THR A 31 15.45 5.66 15.16
C THR A 31 14.12 6.19 14.65
N VAL A 32 13.03 5.44 14.86
CA VAL A 32 11.67 5.86 14.47
C VAL A 32 11.25 7.11 15.23
N LYS A 33 11.46 7.18 16.56
CA LYS A 33 11.16 8.38 17.36
C LYS A 33 11.93 9.61 16.87
N ARG A 34 13.22 9.47 16.56
CA ARG A 34 13.99 10.58 15.97
C ARG A 34 13.42 11.02 14.62
N ALA A 35 12.98 10.06 13.79
CA ALA A 35 12.37 10.37 12.51
C ALA A 35 11.03 11.10 12.63
N LEU A 36 10.28 10.88 13.72
CA LEU A 36 8.98 11.53 13.97
C LEU A 36 9.10 12.96 14.53
N SER A 37 10.28 13.38 14.99
CA SER A 37 10.46 14.70 15.57
C SER A 37 10.14 15.81 14.56
N GLY A 38 9.13 16.66 14.88
CA GLY A 38 8.66 17.75 14.02
C GLY A 38 7.99 17.29 12.72
N VAL A 39 7.33 16.13 12.75
CA VAL A 39 6.58 15.55 11.63
C VAL A 39 5.09 15.69 11.90
N ASP A 40 4.33 16.15 10.91
CA ASP A 40 2.88 16.32 10.99
C ASP A 40 2.12 15.07 10.50
N VAL A 41 2.66 14.37 9.49
CA VAL A 41 2.00 13.24 8.82
C VAL A 41 3.02 12.15 8.51
N VAL A 42 2.61 10.89 8.63
CA VAL A 42 3.45 9.74 8.27
C VAL A 42 2.85 8.97 7.10
N ILE A 43 3.66 8.76 6.06
CA ILE A 43 3.35 7.81 4.98
C ILE A 43 4.25 6.59 5.15
N GLN A 44 3.65 5.44 5.49
CA GLN A 44 4.35 4.17 5.61
C GLN A 44 4.23 3.38 4.31
N TRP A 45 5.33 3.28 3.57
CA TRP A 45 5.43 2.44 2.38
C TRP A 45 6.59 1.45 2.54
N LEU A 46 6.31 0.33 3.17
CA LEU A 46 7.28 -0.73 3.37
C LEU A 46 7.30 -1.69 2.18
N GLY A 47 8.48 -2.11 1.80
CA GLY A 47 8.71 -3.12 0.78
C GLY A 47 9.77 -4.14 1.22
N VAL A 48 9.70 -5.32 0.65
CA VAL A 48 10.74 -6.34 0.75
C VAL A 48 11.28 -6.61 -0.64
N SER A 49 12.58 -6.85 -0.76
CA SER A 49 13.17 -7.23 -2.04
C SER A 49 12.61 -8.57 -2.48
N ALA A 50 12.18 -8.66 -3.74
CA ALA A 50 11.75 -9.93 -4.31
C ALA A 50 12.94 -10.90 -4.37
N GLY A 51 12.86 -12.00 -3.63
CA GLY A 51 13.88 -13.04 -3.60
C GLY A 51 13.27 -14.36 -3.10
N PRO A 52 13.92 -15.49 -3.38
CA PRO A 52 13.42 -16.82 -2.97
C PRO A 52 13.20 -16.92 -1.46
N GLU A 53 13.97 -16.20 -0.65
CA GLU A 53 13.80 -16.20 0.80
C GLU A 53 12.47 -15.61 1.26
N VAL A 54 11.95 -14.59 0.57
CA VAL A 54 10.66 -13.94 0.88
C VAL A 54 9.49 -14.87 0.58
N ILE A 55 9.65 -15.75 -0.43
CA ILE A 55 8.66 -16.76 -0.81
C ILE A 55 8.68 -17.94 0.16
N LEU A 56 9.87 -18.37 0.60
CA LEU A 56 10.06 -19.60 1.37
C LEU A 56 9.95 -19.42 2.88
N LYS A 57 10.28 -18.23 3.42
CA LYS A 57 10.27 -17.97 4.86
C LYS A 57 9.12 -17.05 5.27
N PRO A 58 8.41 -17.35 6.38
CA PRO A 58 7.45 -16.40 6.94
C PRO A 58 8.14 -15.07 7.27
N THR A 59 7.60 -13.95 6.80
CA THR A 59 8.06 -12.64 7.23
C THR A 59 7.20 -12.12 8.37
N ARG A 60 7.81 -11.35 9.27
CA ARG A 60 7.12 -10.54 10.28
C ARG A 60 7.61 -9.09 10.22
N PHE A 61 8.18 -8.71 9.09
CA PHE A 61 8.79 -7.40 8.91
C PHE A 61 7.74 -6.29 8.93
N PHE A 62 6.64 -6.45 8.20
CA PHE A 62 5.59 -5.44 8.09
C PHE A 62 4.90 -5.20 9.42
N SER A 63 4.47 -6.27 10.08
CA SER A 63 3.78 -6.19 11.38
C SER A 63 4.69 -5.64 12.48
N LYS A 64 5.96 -6.05 12.53
CA LYS A 64 6.92 -5.54 13.53
C LYS A 64 7.22 -4.06 13.32
N ALA A 65 7.57 -3.65 12.09
CA ALA A 65 7.86 -2.25 11.79
C ALA A 65 6.63 -1.34 12.03
N THR A 66 5.44 -1.82 11.69
CA THR A 66 4.20 -1.07 11.95
C THR A 66 3.90 -0.96 13.42
N ARG A 67 4.15 -2.00 14.23
CA ARG A 67 3.99 -1.92 15.68
C ARG A 67 4.92 -0.87 16.29
N VAL A 68 6.19 -0.87 15.89
CA VAL A 68 7.16 0.14 16.36
C VAL A 68 6.69 1.54 15.96
N LEU A 69 6.26 1.73 14.71
CA LEU A 69 5.80 3.01 14.22
C LEU A 69 4.55 3.50 14.95
N VAL A 70 3.51 2.68 15.05
CA VAL A 70 2.24 3.04 15.70
C VAL A 70 2.48 3.40 17.16
N THR A 71 3.23 2.59 17.90
CA THR A 71 3.57 2.91 19.29
C THR A 71 4.31 4.25 19.41
N ALA A 72 5.30 4.49 18.56
CA ALA A 72 6.05 5.74 18.57
C ALA A 72 5.19 6.96 18.18
N MET A 73 4.27 6.82 17.22
CA MET A 73 3.32 7.88 16.83
C MET A 73 2.33 8.20 17.96
N GLU A 74 1.79 7.18 18.63
CA GLU A 74 0.87 7.38 19.78
C GLU A 74 1.58 8.06 20.95
N GLU A 75 2.85 7.75 21.20
CA GLU A 75 3.64 8.38 22.27
C GLU A 75 4.05 9.83 21.94
N THR A 76 4.10 10.20 20.68
CA THR A 76 4.51 11.54 20.21
C THR A 76 3.35 12.39 19.68
N ASP A 77 2.13 11.87 19.76
CA ASP A 77 0.87 12.48 19.23
C ASP A 77 0.97 12.91 17.78
N VAL A 78 1.76 12.18 16.96
CA VAL A 78 1.86 12.40 15.52
C VAL A 78 0.77 11.59 14.81
N LYS A 79 -0.07 12.24 14.04
CA LYS A 79 -1.13 11.67 13.19
C LYS A 79 -1.50 12.66 12.09
N PRO A 80 -1.98 12.24 10.87
CA PRO A 80 -2.42 10.88 10.55
C PRO A 80 -1.31 9.93 10.08
N LEU A 81 -1.68 8.62 9.98
CA LEU A 81 -0.89 7.56 9.37
C LEU A 81 -1.51 7.11 8.04
N ILE A 82 -0.81 7.30 6.94
CA ILE A 82 -1.18 6.75 5.63
C ILE A 82 -0.35 5.49 5.38
N CYS A 83 -0.97 4.32 5.49
CA CYS A 83 -0.28 3.02 5.44
C CYS A 83 -0.54 2.32 4.11
N VAL A 84 0.52 1.93 3.38
CA VAL A 84 0.39 1.18 2.13
C VAL A 84 0.56 -0.31 2.39
N THR A 85 -0.48 -1.09 2.05
CA THR A 85 -0.45 -2.55 2.15
C THR A 85 -0.50 -3.20 0.76
N GLY A 86 -1.65 -3.56 0.25
CA GLY A 86 -1.86 -4.11 -1.09
C GLY A 86 -3.19 -4.83 -1.21
N PHE A 87 -3.74 -4.86 -2.41
CA PHE A 87 -4.95 -5.62 -2.71
C PHE A 87 -4.70 -7.11 -2.52
N GLY A 88 -5.51 -7.77 -1.71
CA GLY A 88 -5.31 -9.13 -1.23
C GLY A 88 -4.93 -9.22 0.26
N ALA A 89 -4.72 -8.08 0.93
CA ALA A 89 -4.58 -8.01 2.38
C ALA A 89 -5.93 -7.76 3.07
N GLY A 90 -6.07 -8.20 4.32
CA GLY A 90 -7.26 -8.03 5.14
C GLY A 90 -8.51 -8.61 4.47
N ASP A 91 -9.61 -7.88 4.51
CA ASP A 91 -10.91 -8.25 3.92
C ASP A 91 -10.95 -8.24 2.38
N SER A 92 -9.88 -7.81 1.71
CA SER A 92 -9.72 -7.96 0.26
C SER A 92 -9.12 -9.30 -0.17
N ARG A 93 -8.77 -10.18 0.76
CA ARG A 93 -8.24 -11.52 0.47
C ARG A 93 -9.24 -12.34 -0.33
N GLY A 94 -8.78 -12.97 -1.43
CA GLY A 94 -9.63 -13.81 -2.29
C GLY A 94 -10.55 -13.07 -3.26
N ARG A 95 -10.52 -11.75 -3.29
CA ARG A 95 -11.38 -10.93 -4.17
C ARG A 95 -10.85 -10.75 -5.59
N GLY A 96 -9.64 -11.22 -5.91
CA GLY A 96 -8.97 -11.03 -7.21
C GLY A 96 -9.33 -12.01 -8.33
N GLY A 97 -10.29 -12.92 -8.12
CA GLY A 97 -10.58 -14.02 -9.04
C GLY A 97 -9.69 -15.25 -8.81
N PHE A 98 -10.15 -16.44 -9.28
CA PHE A 98 -9.55 -17.73 -8.90
C PHE A 98 -8.07 -17.87 -9.31
N ILE A 99 -7.73 -17.54 -10.55
CA ILE A 99 -6.36 -17.70 -11.07
C ILE A 99 -5.40 -16.72 -10.38
N TYR A 100 -5.82 -15.48 -10.19
CA TYR A 100 -5.04 -14.47 -9.47
C TYR A 100 -4.81 -14.90 -8.01
N THR A 101 -5.87 -15.36 -7.35
CA THR A 101 -5.81 -15.81 -5.95
C THR A 101 -4.88 -16.99 -5.78
N LEU A 102 -4.91 -17.98 -6.67
CA LEU A 102 -4.05 -19.16 -6.60
C LEU A 102 -2.56 -18.81 -6.81
N ALA A 103 -2.23 -18.08 -7.88
CA ALA A 103 -0.85 -17.66 -8.16
C ALA A 103 -0.31 -16.73 -7.05
N PHE A 104 -1.16 -15.85 -6.54
CA PHE A 104 -0.85 -14.93 -5.47
C PHE A 104 -0.55 -15.65 -4.14
N HIS A 105 -1.38 -16.63 -3.74
CA HIS A 105 -1.15 -17.40 -2.52
C HIS A 105 0.12 -18.25 -2.58
N LEU A 106 0.44 -18.81 -3.73
CA LEU A 106 1.65 -19.62 -3.90
C LEU A 106 2.93 -18.77 -3.83
N LEU A 107 2.90 -17.54 -4.34
CA LEU A 107 4.08 -16.69 -4.45
C LEU A 107 4.22 -15.69 -3.29
N LEU A 108 3.12 -15.15 -2.78
CA LEU A 108 3.13 -14.01 -1.86
C LEU A 108 2.30 -14.26 -0.58
N GLY A 109 1.66 -15.41 -0.42
CA GLY A 109 0.73 -15.70 0.69
C GLY A 109 1.33 -15.35 2.06
N ARG A 110 2.57 -15.74 2.32
CA ARG A 110 3.26 -15.48 3.60
C ARG A 110 3.55 -14.00 3.85
N VAL A 111 3.81 -13.24 2.79
CA VAL A 111 3.98 -11.77 2.87
C VAL A 111 2.64 -11.12 3.24
N TYR A 112 1.55 -11.62 2.66
CA TYR A 112 0.22 -11.09 2.90
C TYR A 112 -0.36 -11.50 4.25
N ASP A 113 0.03 -12.65 4.81
CA ASP A 113 -0.28 -13.00 6.20
C ASP A 113 0.28 -11.96 7.18
N ASP A 114 1.51 -11.49 6.94
CA ASP A 114 2.11 -10.42 7.75
C ASP A 114 1.46 -9.04 7.50
N LYS A 115 1.02 -8.77 6.25
CA LYS A 115 0.26 -7.55 5.92
C LYS A 115 -1.14 -7.54 6.55
N ASP A 116 -1.79 -8.68 6.73
CA ASP A 116 -3.05 -8.77 7.47
C ASP A 116 -2.85 -8.35 8.93
N VAL A 117 -1.76 -8.81 9.56
CA VAL A 117 -1.38 -8.38 10.91
C VAL A 117 -1.01 -6.89 10.93
N GLN A 118 -0.35 -6.39 9.88
CA GLN A 118 -0.06 -4.96 9.72
C GLN A 118 -1.34 -4.13 9.75
N GLU A 119 -2.34 -4.47 8.92
CA GLU A 119 -3.63 -3.76 8.89
C GLU A 119 -4.38 -3.85 10.21
N TRP A 120 -4.35 -5.02 10.85
CA TRP A 120 -4.98 -5.20 12.15
C TRP A 120 -4.38 -4.28 13.23
N ILE A 121 -3.04 -4.07 13.23
CA ILE A 121 -2.37 -3.14 14.14
C ILE A 121 -2.83 -1.71 13.87
N VAL A 122 -2.82 -1.27 12.61
CA VAL A 122 -3.23 0.09 12.23
C VAL A 122 -4.69 0.37 12.61
N ARG A 123 -5.60 -0.55 12.26
CA ARG A 123 -7.04 -0.40 12.56
C ARG A 123 -7.39 -0.32 14.05
N ARG A 124 -6.54 -0.90 14.91
CA ARG A 124 -6.72 -0.88 16.37
C ARG A 124 -5.97 0.23 17.08
N SER A 125 -5.19 1.00 16.36
CA SER A 125 -4.49 2.16 16.91
C SER A 125 -5.45 3.30 17.21
N LYS A 126 -4.98 4.25 18.02
CA LYS A 126 -5.68 5.52 18.29
C LYS A 126 -5.37 6.60 17.25
N LEU A 127 -4.67 6.23 16.18
CA LEU A 127 -4.27 7.16 15.13
C LEU A 127 -5.42 7.46 14.18
N ASP A 128 -5.37 8.62 13.56
CA ASP A 128 -6.11 8.90 12.35
C ASP A 128 -5.40 8.18 11.20
N TRP A 129 -6.05 7.22 10.53
CA TRP A 129 -5.37 6.38 9.58
C TRP A 129 -6.13 6.19 8.27
N VAL A 130 -5.35 5.99 7.20
CA VAL A 130 -5.82 5.48 5.90
C VAL A 130 -4.97 4.27 5.51
N ILE A 131 -5.59 3.15 5.14
CA ILE A 131 -4.88 1.97 4.62
C ILE A 131 -5.11 1.90 3.11
N VAL A 132 -4.09 2.18 2.33
CA VAL A 132 -4.15 2.16 0.87
C VAL A 132 -3.73 0.80 0.36
N ARG A 133 -4.58 0.20 -0.49
CA ARG A 133 -4.38 -1.13 -1.08
C ARG A 133 -4.18 -1.02 -2.60
N PRO A 134 -3.00 -0.71 -3.08
CA PRO A 134 -2.75 -0.74 -4.51
C PRO A 134 -2.94 -2.16 -5.06
N VAL A 135 -3.47 -2.26 -6.27
CA VAL A 135 -3.45 -3.48 -7.08
C VAL A 135 -2.04 -3.74 -7.64
N ILE A 136 -1.86 -4.45 -8.74
CA ILE A 136 -0.54 -4.74 -9.30
C ILE A 136 0.15 -3.42 -9.69
N LEU A 137 1.33 -3.19 -9.10
CA LEU A 137 2.12 -1.99 -9.33
C LEU A 137 2.92 -2.07 -10.63
N THR A 138 2.89 -0.98 -11.42
CA THR A 138 3.71 -0.81 -12.62
C THR A 138 4.65 0.40 -12.48
N ASP A 139 5.69 0.46 -13.32
CA ASP A 139 6.63 1.58 -13.38
C ASP A 139 6.26 2.64 -14.43
N GLY A 140 4.98 2.68 -14.84
CA GLY A 140 4.44 3.67 -15.76
C GLY A 140 4.44 5.10 -15.20
N PRO A 141 4.22 6.10 -16.08
CA PRO A 141 4.13 7.51 -15.69
C PRO A 141 2.90 7.77 -14.80
N LYS A 142 2.87 8.96 -14.20
CA LYS A 142 1.67 9.49 -13.56
C LYS A 142 0.61 9.78 -14.63
N THR A 143 -0.53 9.12 -14.49
CA THR A 143 -1.65 9.26 -15.44
C THR A 143 -2.78 10.13 -14.91
N ASN A 144 -2.91 10.28 -13.60
CA ASN A 144 -4.06 10.82 -12.88
C ASN A 144 -5.38 10.07 -13.19
N ALA A 145 -5.31 8.94 -13.86
CA ALA A 145 -6.44 8.11 -14.25
C ALA A 145 -6.52 6.87 -13.35
N TYR A 146 -6.78 7.08 -12.07
CA TYR A 146 -6.97 6.03 -11.07
C TYR A 146 -8.28 6.22 -10.30
N ARG A 147 -8.75 5.16 -9.67
CA ARG A 147 -9.92 5.15 -8.79
C ARG A 147 -9.53 4.59 -7.44
N ALA A 148 -10.09 5.17 -6.38
CA ALA A 148 -9.99 4.69 -5.02
C ALA A 148 -11.34 4.07 -4.62
N LEU A 149 -11.41 2.75 -4.54
CA LEU A 149 -12.64 1.98 -4.37
C LEU A 149 -12.76 1.55 -2.89
N VAL A 150 -13.76 2.04 -2.19
CA VAL A 150 -14.01 1.71 -0.78
C VAL A 150 -15.01 0.56 -0.65
N ASP A 151 -16.04 0.52 -1.50
CA ASP A 151 -17.06 -0.52 -1.45
C ASP A 151 -16.47 -1.86 -1.96
N PRO A 152 -16.55 -2.95 -1.17
CA PRO A 152 -16.07 -4.26 -1.59
C PRO A 152 -16.71 -4.81 -2.87
N ARG A 153 -17.90 -4.32 -3.25
CA ARG A 153 -18.60 -4.72 -4.48
C ARG A 153 -17.92 -4.18 -5.73
N ASP A 154 -17.21 -3.06 -5.60
CA ASP A 154 -16.51 -2.41 -6.71
C ASP A 154 -15.06 -2.87 -6.84
N TRP A 155 -14.53 -3.63 -5.88
CA TRP A 155 -13.15 -4.05 -5.89
C TRP A 155 -12.85 -4.97 -7.07
N SER A 156 -11.82 -4.63 -7.81
CA SER A 156 -11.36 -5.40 -8.94
C SER A 156 -9.83 -5.43 -8.99
N CYS A 157 -9.28 -6.55 -9.41
CA CYS A 157 -7.86 -6.65 -9.73
C CYS A 157 -7.57 -5.83 -10.99
N GLY A 158 -6.36 -5.27 -11.08
CA GLY A 158 -5.94 -4.45 -12.22
C GLY A 158 -4.50 -4.00 -12.03
N PHE A 159 -4.15 -2.90 -12.69
CA PHE A 159 -2.84 -2.29 -12.63
C PHE A 159 -2.95 -0.85 -12.17
N VAL A 160 -1.92 -0.34 -11.51
CA VAL A 160 -1.77 1.07 -11.15
C VAL A 160 -0.28 1.44 -11.16
N SER A 161 0.06 2.62 -11.67
CA SER A 161 1.45 3.05 -11.64
C SER A 161 1.88 3.46 -10.23
N ARG A 162 3.15 3.22 -9.89
CA ARG A 162 3.72 3.73 -8.63
C ARG A 162 3.61 5.25 -8.53
N ALA A 163 3.66 5.94 -9.67
CA ALA A 163 3.51 7.38 -9.73
C ALA A 163 2.08 7.85 -9.40
N ASP A 164 1.05 7.12 -9.83
CA ASP A 164 -0.34 7.39 -9.46
C ASP A 164 -0.62 7.07 -7.99
N VAL A 165 -0.02 5.99 -7.47
CA VAL A 165 -0.10 5.69 -6.03
C VAL A 165 0.53 6.81 -5.21
N ALA A 166 1.72 7.28 -5.59
CA ALA A 166 2.39 8.38 -4.90
C ALA A 166 1.55 9.67 -4.94
N ASP A 167 0.93 10.00 -6.08
CA ASP A 167 0.00 11.12 -6.20
C ASP A 167 -1.20 11.00 -5.25
N PHE A 168 -1.80 9.81 -5.19
CA PHE A 168 -2.90 9.54 -4.27
C PHE A 168 -2.47 9.73 -2.81
N LEU A 169 -1.33 9.15 -2.42
CA LEU A 169 -0.84 9.24 -1.03
C LEU A 169 -0.59 10.68 -0.60
N VAL A 170 -0.02 11.51 -1.49
CA VAL A 170 0.22 12.93 -1.19
C VAL A 170 -1.09 13.69 -1.00
N LYS A 171 -2.12 13.39 -1.77
CA LYS A 171 -3.45 14.01 -1.61
C LYS A 171 -4.10 13.68 -0.27
N GLN A 172 -3.80 12.51 0.32
CA GLN A 172 -4.33 12.12 1.63
C GLN A 172 -3.74 12.92 2.80
N ILE A 173 -2.73 13.75 2.55
CA ILE A 173 -2.15 14.62 3.61
C ILE A 173 -3.16 15.72 4.01
N ASP A 174 -3.93 16.21 3.04
CA ASP A 174 -4.85 17.35 3.20
C ASP A 174 -6.33 16.94 3.02
N ASP A 175 -6.62 15.63 2.85
CA ASP A 175 -7.96 15.13 2.51
C ASP A 175 -8.40 13.99 3.45
N ASP A 176 -9.47 14.23 4.22
CA ASP A 176 -10.03 13.31 5.21
C ASP A 176 -11.08 12.35 4.62
N ILE A 177 -11.38 12.41 3.31
CA ILE A 177 -12.43 11.58 2.67
C ILE A 177 -12.22 10.09 2.94
N PHE A 178 -10.96 9.64 3.01
CA PHE A 178 -10.61 8.24 3.24
C PHE A 178 -10.18 7.94 4.68
N LEU A 179 -10.38 8.85 5.62
CA LEU A 179 -10.07 8.62 7.02
C LEU A 179 -10.80 7.38 7.55
N HIS A 180 -10.07 6.50 8.24
CA HIS A 180 -10.53 5.19 8.73
C HIS A 180 -11.11 4.26 7.65
N LYS A 181 -10.68 4.43 6.39
CA LYS A 181 -11.08 3.56 5.26
C LYS A 181 -9.88 2.82 4.65
N THR A 182 -10.20 1.82 3.84
CA THR A 182 -9.22 0.97 3.18
C THR A 182 -9.43 0.95 1.66
N PRO A 183 -9.21 2.09 0.97
CA PRO A 183 -9.42 2.17 -0.47
C PRO A 183 -8.50 1.21 -1.24
N VAL A 184 -9.08 0.46 -2.17
CA VAL A 184 -8.35 -0.25 -3.22
C VAL A 184 -8.06 0.72 -4.35
N LEU A 185 -6.77 0.87 -4.69
CA LEU A 185 -6.33 1.81 -5.72
C LEU A 185 -6.02 1.07 -7.01
N THR A 186 -6.76 1.37 -8.07
CA THR A 186 -6.63 0.76 -9.40
C THR A 186 -6.71 1.80 -10.50
N SER A 187 -6.15 1.51 -11.69
CA SER A 187 -6.30 2.38 -12.87
C SER A 187 -7.78 2.45 -13.29
N SER A 188 -8.21 3.61 -13.73
CA SER A 188 -9.51 3.81 -14.40
C SER A 188 -9.47 3.50 -15.89
N LEU A 189 -8.27 3.29 -16.47
CA LEU A 189 -8.16 2.87 -17.84
C LEU A 189 -8.75 1.47 -18.02
N PRO A 190 -9.56 1.22 -19.06
CA PRO A 190 -10.11 -0.10 -19.29
C PRO A 190 -8.95 -1.08 -19.48
N THR A 191 -8.79 -2.03 -18.56
CA THR A 191 -8.09 -3.26 -18.86
C THR A 191 -8.81 -3.86 -20.06
N LEU A 192 -8.09 -4.26 -21.11
CA LEU A 192 -8.67 -4.97 -22.25
C LEU A 192 -9.46 -6.17 -21.72
N ARG A 193 -10.74 -5.95 -21.41
CA ARG A 193 -11.68 -7.04 -21.22
C ARG A 193 -11.84 -7.64 -22.63
N SER A 194 -11.44 -8.90 -22.79
CA SER A 194 -11.96 -9.71 -23.88
C SER A 194 -13.48 -9.57 -23.84
N GLU A 195 -14.06 -8.90 -24.84
CA GLU A 195 -15.51 -8.86 -25.00
C GLU A 195 -16.04 -10.29 -24.96
N PRO A 196 -17.09 -10.59 -24.21
CA PRO A 196 -17.77 -11.86 -24.34
C PRO A 196 -18.25 -11.95 -25.80
N THR A 197 -17.75 -12.93 -26.53
CA THR A 197 -18.17 -13.24 -27.91
C THR A 197 -19.69 -13.37 -27.93
N ARG A 198 -20.34 -12.40 -28.58
CA ARG A 198 -21.78 -12.38 -28.80
C ARG A 198 -22.13 -13.65 -29.59
N PRO A 199 -23.05 -14.50 -29.10
CA PRO A 199 -23.44 -15.67 -29.86
C PRO A 199 -24.05 -15.24 -31.19
N PRO A 200 -23.81 -15.99 -32.29
CA PRO A 200 -24.33 -15.64 -33.59
C PRO A 200 -25.85 -15.62 -33.59
N HIS A 201 -26.43 -14.53 -34.06
CA HIS A 201 -27.86 -14.43 -34.28
C HIS A 201 -28.33 -15.57 -35.20
N ARG A 202 -29.15 -16.51 -34.67
CA ARG A 202 -29.92 -17.43 -35.51
C ARG A 202 -30.86 -16.58 -36.37
N ARG A 203 -30.61 -16.56 -37.66
CA ARG A 203 -31.61 -16.10 -38.64
C ARG A 203 -32.79 -17.10 -38.58
N ALA A 204 -33.95 -16.60 -38.25
CA ALA A 204 -35.20 -17.34 -38.44
C ALA A 204 -35.46 -17.42 -39.95
N ALA A 205 -35.71 -18.62 -40.41
CA ALA A 205 -36.27 -18.88 -41.74
C ALA A 205 -37.79 -18.76 -41.66
#